data_0fe5467a032d108c27a5c05295e97a36
#
_entry.id   0fe5467a032d108c27a5c05295e97a36
#
_cell.length_a   1.000
_cell.length_b   1.000
_cell.length_c   1.000
_cell.angle_alpha   90.00
_cell.angle_beta   90.00
_cell.angle_gamma   90.00
#
_symmetry.space_group_name_H-M   'P 1'
#
loop_
_entity.id
_entity.type
_entity.pdbx_description
1 polymer ?
#
loop_
_entity_poly.entity_id
_entity_poly.type
_entity_poly.pdbx_seq_one_letter_code
_entity_poly.pdbx_strand_id
1 'polypeptide(L)'
;MAKNLRAKIPAADTLIVRDINEDAMKRFANEAQEAARSNGAGANEGKVEFAKNAREVAEKSTVMVTSLPESQHVIDVYHSILKHGALPSLELERLFIDTSTIDPTTSKDIANAIHTTQTGRFVDAPVSGGVVGARAGTLSFMFGASSQSEELLERIRGVLALMGKTAWHLGEPGAGVSGKLANNYILALNNIATAEAMNLGVRWGLEPKALADMINSSTGRCWPSEVNNPVPGVVETAPASRGYEGGFGVSLMHKDLRLALAAAEQSGTPLALGAQAREVYKDVEEKHRGKDFSVVYKWLTEQSG
;
A
#
# COMPACT_ATOMS: atom_id res chain seq x y z
N MET A 1 -5.74 0.17 -8.74
CA MET A 1 -5.82 1.65 -8.80
C MET A 1 -6.07 2.13 -10.22
N ALA A 2 -5.22 1.93 -11.20
CA ALA A 2 -5.40 2.43 -12.58
C ALA A 2 -6.77 2.13 -13.21
N LYS A 3 -7.34 0.92 -12.99
CA LYS A 3 -8.70 0.58 -13.46
C LYS A 3 -9.77 1.48 -12.84
N ASN A 4 -9.66 1.78 -11.54
CA ASN A 4 -10.61 2.65 -10.85
C ASN A 4 -10.48 4.11 -11.30
N LEU A 5 -9.24 4.58 -11.54
CA LEU A 5 -9.02 5.91 -12.14
C LEU A 5 -9.71 6.00 -13.49
N ARG A 6 -9.40 5.08 -14.41
CA ARG A 6 -10.01 5.05 -15.74
C ARG A 6 -11.54 5.10 -15.70
N ALA A 7 -12.14 4.30 -14.82
CA ALA A 7 -13.60 4.19 -14.72
C ALA A 7 -14.28 5.43 -14.11
N LYS A 8 -13.52 6.31 -13.45
CA LYS A 8 -14.09 7.44 -12.68
C LYS A 8 -13.60 8.81 -13.10
N ILE A 9 -12.51 8.92 -13.87
CA ILE A 9 -12.11 10.20 -14.47
C ILE A 9 -13.08 10.60 -15.58
N PRO A 10 -13.26 11.90 -15.86
CA PRO A 10 -14.10 12.37 -16.96
C PRO A 10 -13.69 11.76 -18.31
N ALA A 11 -14.66 11.55 -19.20
CA ALA A 11 -14.41 10.98 -20.54
C ALA A 11 -13.49 11.86 -21.40
N ALA A 12 -13.40 13.17 -21.10
CA ALA A 12 -12.48 14.09 -21.75
C ALA A 12 -11.03 13.91 -21.30
N ASP A 13 -10.81 13.28 -20.14
CA ASP A 13 -9.48 13.10 -19.57
C ASP A 13 -8.78 11.86 -20.11
N THR A 14 -7.47 11.88 -20.08
CA THR A 14 -6.62 10.78 -20.54
C THR A 14 -5.85 10.18 -19.36
N LEU A 15 -5.97 8.87 -19.17
CA LEU A 15 -5.12 8.11 -18.28
C LEU A 15 -3.85 7.67 -19.01
N ILE A 16 -2.71 8.22 -18.63
CA ILE A 16 -1.41 7.85 -19.20
C ILE A 16 -0.76 6.82 -18.28
N VAL A 17 -0.40 5.67 -18.82
CA VAL A 17 0.12 4.53 -18.04
C VAL A 17 1.55 4.22 -18.44
N ARG A 18 2.38 3.92 -17.43
CA ARG A 18 3.73 3.38 -17.60
C ARG A 18 4.01 2.30 -16.57
N ASP A 19 4.47 1.16 -17.01
CA ASP A 19 5.02 0.08 -16.18
C ASP A 19 6.27 -0.48 -16.84
N ILE A 20 7.23 -0.98 -16.07
CA ILE A 20 8.39 -1.71 -16.62
C ILE A 20 7.98 -3.08 -17.18
N ASN A 21 6.89 -3.63 -16.70
CA ASN A 21 6.31 -4.89 -17.18
C ASN A 21 5.38 -4.61 -18.38
N GLU A 22 5.90 -4.77 -19.59
CA GLU A 22 5.16 -4.55 -20.82
C GLU A 22 3.93 -5.45 -20.96
N ASP A 23 3.98 -6.69 -20.42
CA ASP A 23 2.82 -7.60 -20.46
C ASP A 23 1.72 -7.12 -19.51
N ALA A 24 2.06 -6.48 -18.39
CA ALA A 24 1.08 -5.84 -17.53
C ALA A 24 0.40 -4.66 -18.25
N MET A 25 1.15 -3.85 -19.00
CA MET A 25 0.59 -2.76 -19.82
C MET A 25 -0.32 -3.31 -20.92
N LYS A 26 0.10 -4.37 -21.65
CA LYS A 26 -0.72 -5.01 -22.68
C LYS A 26 -2.02 -5.59 -22.11
N ARG A 27 -1.94 -6.30 -20.97
CA ARG A 27 -3.15 -6.78 -20.27
C ARG A 27 -4.09 -5.64 -19.90
N PHE A 28 -3.58 -4.57 -19.33
CA PHE A 28 -4.38 -3.41 -18.98
C PHE A 28 -5.05 -2.77 -20.22
N ALA A 29 -4.33 -2.67 -21.35
CA ALA A 29 -4.87 -2.16 -22.61
C ALA A 29 -6.04 -3.02 -23.12
N ASN A 30 -5.87 -4.35 -23.13
CA ASN A 30 -6.91 -5.29 -23.58
C ASN A 30 -8.15 -5.19 -22.69
N GLU A 31 -7.99 -5.23 -21.38
CA GLU A 31 -9.09 -5.06 -20.42
C GLU A 31 -9.81 -3.71 -20.58
N ALA A 32 -9.03 -2.66 -20.87
CA ALA A 32 -9.59 -1.34 -21.15
C ALA A 32 -10.44 -1.32 -22.42
N GLN A 33 -10.02 -2.01 -23.48
CA GLN A 33 -10.77 -2.14 -24.73
C GLN A 33 -12.03 -3.01 -24.56
N GLU A 34 -11.92 -4.10 -23.82
CA GLU A 34 -13.06 -5.00 -23.55
C GLU A 34 -14.15 -4.29 -22.73
N ALA A 35 -13.77 -3.55 -21.70
CA ALA A 35 -14.71 -2.77 -20.92
C ALA A 35 -15.41 -1.70 -21.77
N ALA A 36 -14.69 -1.00 -22.64
CA ALA A 36 -15.28 -0.03 -23.57
C ALA A 36 -16.28 -0.67 -24.55
N ARG A 37 -16.06 -1.92 -24.97
CA ARG A 37 -16.98 -2.65 -25.86
C ARG A 37 -18.22 -3.13 -25.12
N SER A 38 -18.08 -3.58 -23.88
CA SER A 38 -19.20 -4.16 -23.09
C SER A 38 -20.15 -3.09 -22.54
N ASN A 39 -19.65 -1.88 -22.26
CA ASN A 39 -20.46 -0.80 -21.68
C ASN A 39 -21.22 0.04 -22.73
N GLY A 40 -21.07 -0.24 -24.03
CA GLY A 40 -21.72 0.48 -25.13
C GLY A 40 -21.19 1.91 -25.33
N ALA A 41 -21.67 2.59 -26.38
CA ALA A 41 -21.24 3.93 -26.81
C ALA A 41 -21.68 5.10 -25.87
N GLY A 42 -21.76 4.89 -24.57
CA GLY A 42 -22.13 5.87 -23.56
C GLY A 42 -21.36 5.75 -22.24
N ALA A 43 -20.41 4.83 -22.14
CA ALA A 43 -19.59 4.70 -20.95
C ALA A 43 -18.68 5.92 -20.80
N ASN A 44 -18.76 6.57 -19.66
CA ASN A 44 -18.00 7.78 -19.31
C ASN A 44 -16.59 7.38 -18.83
N GLU A 45 -15.81 6.72 -19.70
CA GLU A 45 -14.48 6.20 -19.36
C GLU A 45 -13.38 7.02 -20.04
N GLY A 46 -12.39 7.40 -19.25
CA GLY A 46 -11.23 8.15 -19.75
C GLY A 46 -10.43 7.38 -20.83
N LYS A 47 -9.84 8.11 -21.75
CA LYS A 47 -8.87 7.59 -22.72
C LYS A 47 -7.69 6.95 -22.03
N VAL A 48 -7.08 5.93 -22.65
CA VAL A 48 -5.84 5.29 -22.16
C VAL A 48 -4.72 5.49 -23.19
N GLU A 49 -3.60 6.02 -22.72
CA GLU A 49 -2.36 6.16 -23.48
C GLU A 49 -1.20 5.51 -22.72
N PHE A 50 -0.16 5.11 -23.44
CA PHE A 50 1.04 4.51 -22.86
C PHE A 50 2.25 5.41 -23.10
N ALA A 51 2.98 5.71 -22.01
CA ALA A 51 4.21 6.49 -22.08
C ALA A 51 5.44 5.59 -22.17
N LYS A 52 6.50 6.10 -22.76
CA LYS A 52 7.79 5.41 -22.90
C LYS A 52 8.56 5.38 -21.58
N ASN A 53 8.42 6.42 -20.77
CA ASN A 53 9.12 6.58 -19.49
C ASN A 53 8.32 7.45 -18.52
N ALA A 54 8.79 7.55 -17.27
CA ALA A 54 8.12 8.30 -16.22
C ALA A 54 8.11 9.82 -16.46
N ARG A 55 9.15 10.35 -17.11
CA ARG A 55 9.20 11.78 -17.45
C ARG A 55 8.11 12.16 -18.46
N GLU A 56 7.89 11.34 -19.47
CA GLU A 56 6.80 11.59 -20.44
C GLU A 56 5.42 11.59 -19.75
N VAL A 57 5.20 10.71 -18.74
CA VAL A 57 4.00 10.78 -17.92
C VAL A 57 3.89 12.12 -17.20
N ALA A 58 4.98 12.55 -16.54
CA ALA A 58 5.00 13.82 -15.81
C ALA A 58 4.82 15.04 -16.73
N GLU A 59 5.38 15.04 -17.95
CA GLU A 59 5.24 16.14 -18.92
C GLU A 59 3.80 16.32 -19.40
N LYS A 60 3.06 15.22 -19.55
CA LYS A 60 1.70 15.20 -20.12
C LYS A 60 0.58 15.24 -19.07
N SER A 61 0.89 15.10 -17.77
CA SER A 61 -0.13 14.92 -16.72
C SER A 61 -0.15 16.08 -15.73
N THR A 62 -1.34 16.50 -15.33
CA THR A 62 -1.56 17.42 -14.20
C THR A 62 -1.51 16.69 -12.85
N VAL A 63 -1.80 15.39 -12.85
CA VAL A 63 -1.68 14.51 -11.67
C VAL A 63 -0.92 13.25 -12.08
N MET A 64 0.16 12.95 -11.38
CA MET A 64 0.93 11.73 -11.56
C MET A 64 0.83 10.89 -10.30
N VAL A 65 0.43 9.61 -10.44
CA VAL A 65 0.38 8.65 -9.33
C VAL A 65 1.46 7.61 -9.52
N THR A 66 2.33 7.42 -8.52
CA THR A 66 3.35 6.35 -8.50
C THR A 66 2.98 5.27 -7.50
N SER A 67 3.36 4.01 -7.80
CA SER A 67 3.20 2.87 -6.91
C SER A 67 4.33 1.88 -7.20
N LEU A 68 5.37 1.92 -6.39
CA LEU A 68 6.65 1.26 -6.64
C LEU A 68 7.05 0.37 -5.45
N PRO A 69 7.84 -0.69 -5.67
CA PRO A 69 8.12 -1.69 -4.63
C PRO A 69 8.99 -1.19 -3.47
N GLU A 70 10.03 -0.39 -3.76
CA GLU A 70 11.09 -0.03 -2.82
C GLU A 70 11.49 1.45 -2.95
N SER A 71 12.11 2.01 -1.89
CA SER A 71 12.59 3.40 -1.85
C SER A 71 13.50 3.74 -3.04
N GLN A 72 14.42 2.83 -3.41
CA GLN A 72 15.33 3.06 -4.54
C GLN A 72 14.59 3.24 -5.86
N HIS A 73 13.55 2.48 -6.12
CA HIS A 73 12.74 2.62 -7.34
C HIS A 73 12.04 3.99 -7.41
N VAL A 74 11.56 4.47 -6.24
CA VAL A 74 10.94 5.80 -6.15
C VAL A 74 11.98 6.88 -6.44
N ILE A 75 13.17 6.80 -5.82
CA ILE A 75 14.30 7.70 -6.07
C ILE A 75 14.63 7.73 -7.57
N ASP A 76 14.82 6.58 -8.19
CA ASP A 76 15.22 6.46 -9.59
C ASP A 76 14.18 7.07 -10.53
N VAL A 77 12.90 6.82 -10.26
CA VAL A 77 11.79 7.39 -11.06
C VAL A 77 11.78 8.92 -10.95
N TYR A 78 11.79 9.48 -9.73
CA TYR A 78 11.74 10.93 -9.55
C TYR A 78 13.02 11.62 -10.04
N HIS A 79 14.20 11.03 -9.83
CA HIS A 79 15.43 11.53 -10.44
C HIS A 79 15.35 11.53 -11.98
N SER A 80 14.79 10.49 -12.60
CA SER A 80 14.62 10.43 -14.06
C SER A 80 13.69 11.53 -14.59
N ILE A 81 12.71 11.95 -13.76
CA ILE A 81 11.82 13.07 -14.10
C ILE A 81 12.55 14.40 -14.02
N LEU A 82 13.34 14.62 -12.96
CA LEU A 82 13.95 15.92 -12.65
C LEU A 82 15.26 16.19 -13.36
N LYS A 83 16.07 15.18 -13.68
CA LYS A 83 17.45 15.32 -14.23
C LYS A 83 17.56 16.07 -15.57
N HIS A 84 16.51 16.15 -16.34
CA HIS A 84 16.51 16.79 -17.67
C HIS A 84 15.98 18.24 -17.67
N GLY A 85 16.01 18.90 -16.52
CA GLY A 85 15.56 20.29 -16.35
C GLY A 85 14.04 20.40 -16.14
N ALA A 86 13.53 21.63 -16.26
CA ALA A 86 12.13 21.95 -15.98
C ALA A 86 11.15 21.12 -16.81
N LEU A 87 10.02 20.78 -16.22
CA LEU A 87 8.88 20.22 -16.92
C LEU A 87 8.10 21.35 -17.62
N PRO A 88 7.35 21.05 -18.70
CA PRO A 88 6.46 22.03 -19.33
C PRO A 88 5.51 22.66 -18.31
N SER A 89 5.29 23.96 -18.43
CA SER A 89 4.30 24.66 -17.61
C SER A 89 2.89 24.15 -17.91
N LEU A 90 2.06 24.07 -16.88
CA LEU A 90 0.64 23.70 -16.97
C LEU A 90 -0.20 24.82 -16.35
N GLU A 91 -1.47 24.91 -16.72
CA GLU A 91 -2.41 25.85 -16.12
C GLU A 91 -2.63 25.55 -14.62
N LEU A 92 -2.67 24.28 -14.27
CA LEU A 92 -2.73 23.82 -12.89
C LEU A 92 -1.36 23.33 -12.41
N GLU A 93 -1.00 23.67 -11.17
CA GLU A 93 0.20 23.15 -10.53
C GLU A 93 0.18 21.62 -10.52
N ARG A 94 1.27 20.99 -10.96
CA ARG A 94 1.37 19.54 -11.07
C ARG A 94 1.36 18.89 -9.69
N LEU A 95 0.59 17.79 -9.55
CA LEU A 95 0.47 17.01 -8.32
C LEU A 95 1.12 15.64 -8.52
N PHE A 96 2.13 15.33 -7.72
CA PHE A 96 2.76 14.02 -7.65
C PHE A 96 2.28 13.30 -6.40
N ILE A 97 1.60 12.16 -6.57
CA ILE A 97 1.09 11.33 -5.47
C ILE A 97 1.83 10.01 -5.47
N ASP A 98 2.69 9.77 -4.49
CA ASP A 98 3.37 8.48 -4.33
C ASP A 98 2.61 7.58 -3.37
N THR A 99 2.10 6.46 -3.86
CA THR A 99 1.35 5.47 -3.07
C THR A 99 2.24 4.32 -2.59
N SER A 100 3.54 4.41 -2.81
CA SER A 100 4.52 3.43 -2.38
C SER A 100 4.68 3.45 -0.86
N THR A 101 5.01 2.29 -0.26
CA THR A 101 5.45 2.23 1.13
C THR A 101 6.97 2.20 1.16
N ILE A 102 7.56 3.35 1.46
CA ILE A 102 9.00 3.63 1.48
C ILE A 102 9.41 4.20 2.83
N ASP A 103 10.67 4.54 3.02
CA ASP A 103 11.08 5.23 4.25
C ASP A 103 10.68 6.72 4.24
N PRO A 104 10.36 7.28 5.43
CA PRO A 104 9.88 8.66 5.53
C PRO A 104 10.91 9.72 5.09
N THR A 105 12.22 9.44 5.22
CA THR A 105 13.28 10.37 4.84
C THR A 105 13.34 10.49 3.32
N THR A 106 13.33 9.37 2.60
CA THR A 106 13.23 9.37 1.13
C THR A 106 12.02 10.16 0.63
N SER A 107 10.87 9.99 1.29
CA SER A 107 9.66 10.72 0.92
C SER A 107 9.82 12.24 1.06
N LYS A 108 10.43 12.69 2.18
CA LYS A 108 10.74 14.11 2.42
C LYS A 108 11.76 14.67 1.42
N ASP A 109 12.80 13.90 1.10
CA ASP A 109 13.84 14.32 0.16
C ASP A 109 13.28 14.52 -1.25
N ILE A 110 12.40 13.63 -1.70
CA ILE A 110 11.70 13.77 -2.99
C ILE A 110 10.78 14.99 -2.97
N ALA A 111 10.03 15.20 -1.89
CA ALA A 111 9.18 16.38 -1.72
C ALA A 111 10.01 17.67 -1.83
N ASN A 112 11.15 17.73 -1.15
CA ASN A 112 12.07 18.86 -1.21
C ASN A 112 12.65 19.08 -2.62
N ALA A 113 13.03 18.01 -3.32
CA ALA A 113 13.55 18.10 -4.69
C ALA A 113 12.50 18.65 -5.66
N ILE A 114 11.26 18.17 -5.58
CA ILE A 114 10.14 18.65 -6.41
C ILE A 114 9.83 20.13 -6.09
N HIS A 115 9.79 20.49 -4.81
CA HIS A 115 9.53 21.86 -4.38
C HIS A 115 10.63 22.83 -4.83
N THR A 116 11.90 22.45 -4.62
CA THR A 116 13.07 23.28 -4.98
C THR A 116 13.15 23.53 -6.49
N THR A 117 12.78 22.53 -7.30
CA THR A 117 12.74 22.64 -8.75
C THR A 117 11.47 23.31 -9.29
N GLN A 118 10.55 23.69 -8.41
CA GLN A 118 9.25 24.30 -8.76
C GLN A 118 8.46 23.50 -9.80
N THR A 119 8.59 22.17 -9.78
CA THR A 119 7.96 21.25 -10.74
C THR A 119 6.51 20.90 -10.38
N GLY A 120 6.11 21.13 -9.14
CA GLY A 120 4.77 20.82 -8.63
C GLY A 120 4.75 20.56 -7.10
N ARG A 121 3.72 19.85 -6.65
CA ARG A 121 3.56 19.42 -5.24
C ARG A 121 3.70 17.91 -5.12
N PHE A 122 4.39 17.47 -4.08
CA PHE A 122 4.52 16.06 -3.75
C PHE A 122 3.66 15.67 -2.55
N VAL A 123 3.05 14.50 -2.64
CA VAL A 123 2.21 13.88 -1.62
C VAL A 123 2.61 12.42 -1.49
N ASP A 124 3.01 12.01 -0.32
CA ASP A 124 3.11 10.58 0.00
C ASP A 124 1.74 10.08 0.48
N ALA A 125 1.24 9.05 -0.14
CA ALA A 125 -0.10 8.53 0.11
C ALA A 125 -0.15 6.99 0.09
N PRO A 126 0.66 6.28 0.90
CA PRO A 126 0.61 4.84 0.98
C PRO A 126 -0.78 4.33 1.36
N VAL A 127 -1.05 3.08 0.98
CA VAL A 127 -2.39 2.49 1.01
C VAL A 127 -2.50 1.32 1.98
N SER A 128 -3.72 1.11 2.48
CA SER A 128 -4.15 -0.10 3.17
C SER A 128 -5.43 -0.65 2.52
N GLY A 129 -5.62 -1.98 2.54
CA GLY A 129 -6.77 -2.67 1.94
C GLY A 129 -6.39 -3.78 0.95
N GLY A 130 -5.10 -3.94 0.64
CA GLY A 130 -4.57 -5.00 -0.22
C GLY A 130 -5.15 -5.03 -1.63
N VAL A 131 -5.00 -6.15 -2.32
CA VAL A 131 -5.48 -6.33 -3.71
C VAL A 131 -7.01 -6.27 -3.78
N VAL A 132 -7.70 -6.75 -2.75
CA VAL A 132 -9.17 -6.74 -2.68
C VAL A 132 -9.68 -5.29 -2.63
N GLY A 133 -9.16 -4.47 -1.72
CA GLY A 133 -9.50 -3.06 -1.63
C GLY A 133 -9.12 -2.28 -2.88
N ALA A 134 -7.96 -2.60 -3.49
CA ALA A 134 -7.55 -1.97 -4.75
C ALA A 134 -8.49 -2.29 -5.92
N ARG A 135 -9.00 -3.52 -6.00
CA ARG A 135 -10.00 -3.91 -7.02
C ARG A 135 -11.35 -3.25 -6.79
N ALA A 136 -11.81 -3.25 -5.54
CA ALA A 136 -13.09 -2.68 -5.15
C ALA A 136 -13.11 -1.14 -5.13
N GLY A 137 -11.96 -0.47 -5.21
CA GLY A 137 -11.86 0.99 -5.06
C GLY A 137 -12.16 1.45 -3.63
N THR A 138 -11.83 0.62 -2.63
CA THR A 138 -12.11 0.87 -1.21
C THR A 138 -10.85 1.01 -0.37
N LEU A 139 -9.71 1.34 -0.99
CA LEU A 139 -8.46 1.57 -0.29
C LEU A 139 -8.60 2.67 0.77
N SER A 140 -7.83 2.54 1.85
CA SER A 140 -7.59 3.60 2.81
C SER A 140 -6.23 4.21 2.53
N PHE A 141 -6.19 5.52 2.31
CA PHE A 141 -4.96 6.29 2.11
C PHE A 141 -4.55 6.98 3.40
N MET A 142 -3.28 6.96 3.70
CA MET A 142 -2.64 7.76 4.72
C MET A 142 -1.75 8.76 3.98
N PHE A 143 -2.09 10.06 4.00
CA PHE A 143 -1.31 10.98 3.18
C PHE A 143 -0.64 12.08 3.98
N GLY A 144 0.56 12.45 3.53
CA GLY A 144 1.33 13.58 3.98
C GLY A 144 1.42 14.62 2.86
N ALA A 145 1.02 15.85 3.17
CA ALA A 145 1.06 16.98 2.26
C ALA A 145 1.13 18.27 3.05
N SER A 146 1.69 19.35 2.46
CA SER A 146 1.68 20.63 3.11
C SER A 146 0.25 21.11 3.39
N SER A 147 -0.01 21.48 4.64
CA SER A 147 -1.32 21.93 5.14
C SER A 147 -1.60 23.41 4.89
N GLN A 148 -0.73 24.12 4.19
CA GLN A 148 -0.84 25.57 3.97
C GLN A 148 -2.03 25.98 3.07
N SER A 149 -2.62 25.05 2.34
CA SER A 149 -3.76 25.30 1.44
C SER A 149 -4.82 24.22 1.56
N GLU A 150 -6.01 24.58 2.04
CA GLU A 150 -7.16 23.68 2.08
C GLU A 150 -7.58 23.26 0.64
N GLU A 151 -7.46 24.15 -0.34
CA GLU A 151 -7.71 23.83 -1.75
C GLU A 151 -6.83 22.70 -2.25
N LEU A 152 -5.54 22.69 -1.88
CA LEU A 152 -4.62 21.59 -2.19
C LEU A 152 -5.09 20.29 -1.54
N LEU A 153 -5.45 20.34 -0.26
CA LEU A 153 -5.92 19.13 0.47
C LEU A 153 -7.20 18.57 -0.13
N GLU A 154 -8.17 19.43 -0.51
CA GLU A 154 -9.40 19.01 -1.19
C GLU A 154 -9.11 18.38 -2.56
N ARG A 155 -8.20 18.97 -3.34
CA ARG A 155 -7.76 18.41 -4.62
C ARG A 155 -7.13 17.03 -4.44
N ILE A 156 -6.28 16.85 -3.43
CA ILE A 156 -5.68 15.55 -3.09
C ILE A 156 -6.77 14.54 -2.74
N ARG A 157 -7.68 14.89 -1.82
CA ARG A 157 -8.80 14.02 -1.42
C ARG A 157 -9.66 13.61 -2.61
N GLY A 158 -9.95 14.55 -3.54
CA GLY A 158 -10.69 14.28 -4.76
C GLY A 158 -10.04 13.20 -5.64
N VAL A 159 -8.72 13.29 -5.84
CA VAL A 159 -7.97 12.26 -6.59
C VAL A 159 -7.96 10.92 -5.86
N LEU A 160 -7.70 10.90 -4.55
CA LEU A 160 -7.64 9.67 -3.75
C LEU A 160 -9.01 8.97 -3.69
N ALA A 161 -10.11 9.72 -3.67
CA ALA A 161 -11.48 9.19 -3.68
C ALA A 161 -11.82 8.41 -4.96
N LEU A 162 -11.11 8.64 -6.06
CA LEU A 162 -11.26 7.82 -7.26
C LEU A 162 -10.77 6.37 -7.06
N MET A 163 -9.88 6.15 -6.10
CA MET A 163 -9.22 4.85 -5.88
C MET A 163 -9.52 4.22 -4.52
N GLY A 164 -10.06 4.98 -3.58
CA GLY A 164 -10.30 4.54 -2.21
C GLY A 164 -11.56 5.12 -1.58
N LYS A 165 -11.80 4.75 -0.34
CA LYS A 165 -12.96 5.15 0.47
C LYS A 165 -12.60 6.20 1.52
N THR A 166 -11.38 6.13 2.07
CA THR A 166 -10.93 7.02 3.14
C THR A 166 -9.54 7.58 2.81
N ALA A 167 -9.30 8.82 3.21
CA ALA A 167 -8.02 9.49 3.08
C ALA A 167 -7.72 10.29 4.37
N TRP A 168 -6.70 9.86 5.11
CA TRP A 168 -6.27 10.45 6.37
C TRP A 168 -5.09 11.39 6.12
N HIS A 169 -5.28 12.69 6.31
CA HIS A 169 -4.18 13.65 6.30
C HIS A 169 -3.46 13.57 7.66
N LEU A 170 -2.17 13.21 7.64
CA LEU A 170 -1.38 12.96 8.84
C LEU A 170 -0.31 14.03 9.10
N GLY A 171 -0.21 15.04 8.24
CA GLY A 171 0.75 16.13 8.37
C GLY A 171 1.53 16.41 7.08
N GLU A 172 2.71 16.99 7.22
CA GLU A 172 3.60 17.35 6.11
C GLU A 172 4.11 16.12 5.34
N PRO A 173 4.74 16.28 4.14
CA PRO A 173 5.31 15.18 3.38
C PRO A 173 6.18 14.23 4.22
N GLY A 174 5.98 12.94 4.05
CA GLY A 174 6.56 11.87 4.87
C GLY A 174 5.67 11.42 6.04
N ALA A 175 4.62 12.18 6.40
CA ALA A 175 3.72 11.79 7.48
C ALA A 175 2.80 10.62 7.08
N GLY A 176 2.40 10.50 5.82
CA GLY A 176 1.60 9.40 5.32
C GLY A 176 2.33 8.06 5.44
N VAL A 177 3.58 7.98 4.96
CA VAL A 177 4.40 6.76 5.10
C VAL A 177 4.73 6.48 6.57
N SER A 178 4.98 7.50 7.39
CA SER A 178 5.18 7.32 8.84
C SER A 178 3.97 6.69 9.51
N GLY A 179 2.77 7.19 9.22
CA GLY A 179 1.51 6.62 9.72
C GLY A 179 1.28 5.20 9.24
N LYS A 180 1.58 4.91 7.97
CA LYS A 180 1.51 3.55 7.41
C LYS A 180 2.46 2.60 8.11
N LEU A 181 3.71 2.99 8.32
CA LEU A 181 4.71 2.15 9.00
C LEU A 181 4.35 1.89 10.46
N ALA A 182 3.86 2.90 11.18
CA ALA A 182 3.37 2.73 12.55
C ALA A 182 2.19 1.74 12.61
N ASN A 183 1.22 1.85 11.68
CA ASN A 183 0.12 0.90 11.59
C ASN A 183 0.61 -0.53 11.30
N ASN A 184 1.54 -0.70 10.36
CA ASN A 184 2.02 -2.02 9.99
C ASN A 184 2.95 -2.64 11.05
N TYR A 185 3.64 -1.81 11.83
CA TYR A 185 4.37 -2.27 13.01
C TYR A 185 3.42 -2.93 14.04
N ILE A 186 2.34 -2.24 14.41
CA ILE A 186 1.31 -2.82 15.31
C ILE A 186 0.71 -4.09 14.68
N LEU A 187 0.39 -4.07 13.39
CA LEU A 187 -0.19 -5.21 12.68
C LEU A 187 0.74 -6.43 12.71
N ALA A 188 2.05 -6.22 12.49
CA ALA A 188 3.05 -7.29 12.55
C ALA A 188 3.09 -7.95 13.94
N LEU A 189 3.16 -7.15 14.99
CA LEU A 189 3.20 -7.64 16.38
C LEU A 189 1.90 -8.36 16.75
N ASN A 190 0.76 -7.78 16.44
CA ASN A 190 -0.55 -8.37 16.72
C ASN A 190 -0.73 -9.72 16.01
N ASN A 191 -0.23 -9.86 14.79
CA ASN A 191 -0.31 -11.13 14.06
C ASN A 191 0.55 -12.22 14.71
N ILE A 192 1.78 -11.90 15.12
CA ILE A 192 2.62 -12.86 15.87
C ILE A 192 1.92 -13.25 17.17
N ALA A 193 1.50 -12.27 17.99
CA ALA A 193 0.86 -12.50 19.27
C ALA A 193 -0.43 -13.33 19.13
N THR A 194 -1.25 -13.06 18.10
CA THR A 194 -2.45 -13.84 17.80
C THR A 194 -2.09 -15.27 17.41
N ALA A 195 -1.08 -15.48 16.57
CA ALA A 195 -0.64 -16.80 16.15
C ALA A 195 -0.12 -17.62 17.34
N GLU A 196 0.67 -17.02 18.21
CA GLU A 196 1.17 -17.65 19.45
C GLU A 196 0.04 -18.00 20.42
N ALA A 197 -0.87 -17.05 20.70
CA ALA A 197 -2.00 -17.26 21.61
C ALA A 197 -2.94 -18.36 21.11
N MET A 198 -3.26 -18.37 19.82
CA MET A 198 -4.09 -19.42 19.20
C MET A 198 -3.40 -20.79 19.26
N ASN A 199 -2.10 -20.85 18.93
CA ASN A 199 -1.33 -22.10 19.01
C ASN A 199 -1.27 -22.63 20.46
N LEU A 200 -1.04 -21.76 21.43
CA LEU A 200 -1.01 -22.11 22.85
C LEU A 200 -2.36 -22.69 23.31
N GLY A 201 -3.47 -22.00 23.01
CA GLY A 201 -4.80 -22.45 23.43
C GLY A 201 -5.21 -23.77 22.75
N VAL A 202 -4.91 -23.94 21.47
CA VAL A 202 -5.17 -25.20 20.75
C VAL A 202 -4.37 -26.37 21.36
N ARG A 203 -3.11 -26.13 21.74
CA ARG A 203 -2.29 -27.15 22.45
C ARG A 203 -2.81 -27.49 23.81
N TRP A 204 -3.49 -26.57 24.48
CA TRP A 204 -4.19 -26.83 25.74
C TRP A 204 -5.55 -27.54 25.57
N GLY A 205 -5.93 -27.87 24.32
CA GLY A 205 -7.16 -28.60 24.02
C GLY A 205 -8.38 -27.71 23.81
N LEU A 206 -8.21 -26.39 23.69
CA LEU A 206 -9.32 -25.50 23.41
C LEU A 206 -9.72 -25.61 21.91
N GLU A 207 -11.03 -25.55 21.68
CA GLU A 207 -11.58 -25.53 20.31
C GLU A 207 -11.23 -24.18 19.66
N PRO A 208 -10.60 -24.17 18.45
CA PRO A 208 -10.05 -22.95 17.84
C PRO A 208 -11.06 -21.83 17.66
N LYS A 209 -12.29 -22.16 17.19
CA LYS A 209 -13.32 -21.16 16.95
C LYS A 209 -13.83 -20.56 18.25
N ALA A 210 -14.08 -21.36 19.28
CA ALA A 210 -14.51 -20.89 20.60
C ALA A 210 -13.44 -19.98 21.24
N LEU A 211 -12.16 -20.35 21.09
CA LEU A 211 -11.04 -19.53 21.56
C LEU A 211 -11.01 -18.16 20.84
N ALA A 212 -11.15 -18.14 19.52
CA ALA A 212 -11.17 -16.90 18.74
C ALA A 212 -12.38 -16.02 19.11
N ASP A 213 -13.57 -16.60 19.26
CA ASP A 213 -14.79 -15.90 19.66
C ASP A 213 -14.63 -15.27 21.06
N MET A 214 -14.02 -16.00 22.00
CA MET A 214 -13.70 -15.50 23.35
C MET A 214 -12.70 -14.34 23.29
N ILE A 215 -11.59 -14.47 22.54
CA ILE A 215 -10.59 -13.40 22.36
C ILE A 215 -11.26 -12.15 21.76
N ASN A 216 -12.10 -12.32 20.73
CA ASN A 216 -12.75 -11.22 20.03
C ASN A 216 -13.86 -10.53 20.84
N SER A 217 -14.44 -11.21 21.82
CA SER A 217 -15.37 -10.62 22.81
C SER A 217 -14.68 -10.04 24.04
N SER A 218 -13.35 -10.16 24.13
CA SER A 218 -12.55 -9.78 25.30
C SER A 218 -11.46 -8.76 24.92
N THR A 219 -10.56 -8.45 25.85
CA THR A 219 -9.53 -7.41 25.71
C THR A 219 -8.40 -7.76 24.74
N GLY A 220 -8.28 -9.00 24.29
CA GLY A 220 -7.29 -9.46 23.32
C GLY A 220 -7.66 -9.19 21.84
N ARG A 221 -8.85 -8.65 21.57
CA ARG A 221 -9.34 -8.39 20.20
C ARG A 221 -8.40 -7.50 19.43
N CYS A 222 -8.09 -7.91 18.21
CA CYS A 222 -7.35 -7.13 17.22
C CYS A 222 -7.73 -7.55 15.79
N TRP A 223 -7.25 -6.82 14.76
CA TRP A 223 -7.57 -7.15 13.38
C TRP A 223 -7.14 -8.57 12.97
N PRO A 224 -5.92 -9.07 13.33
CA PRO A 224 -5.55 -10.47 13.10
C PRO A 224 -6.46 -11.47 13.79
N SER A 225 -6.94 -11.22 15.01
CA SER A 225 -7.81 -12.18 15.71
C SER A 225 -9.21 -12.27 15.11
N GLU A 226 -9.74 -11.15 14.60
CA GLU A 226 -11.14 -11.03 14.15
C GLU A 226 -11.32 -11.24 12.64
N VAL A 227 -10.43 -10.66 11.82
CA VAL A 227 -10.60 -10.59 10.36
C VAL A 227 -9.65 -11.51 9.61
N ASN A 228 -8.39 -11.54 10.01
CA ASN A 228 -7.34 -12.35 9.38
C ASN A 228 -6.80 -13.41 10.32
N ASN A 229 -7.71 -14.16 10.97
CA ASN A 229 -7.30 -15.17 11.96
C ASN A 229 -6.35 -16.19 11.31
N PRO A 230 -5.17 -16.44 11.93
CA PRO A 230 -4.12 -17.26 11.34
C PRO A 230 -4.41 -18.77 11.37
N VAL A 231 -5.45 -19.20 12.09
CA VAL A 231 -5.83 -20.61 12.18
C VAL A 231 -6.80 -20.99 11.06
N PRO A 232 -6.49 -22.02 10.26
CA PRO A 232 -7.39 -22.50 9.21
C PRO A 232 -8.79 -22.87 9.75
N GLY A 233 -9.83 -22.42 9.05
CA GLY A 233 -11.24 -22.72 9.38
C GLY A 233 -11.88 -21.83 10.45
N VAL A 234 -11.13 -20.99 11.16
CA VAL A 234 -11.69 -20.05 12.16
C VAL A 234 -12.44 -18.91 11.48
N VAL A 235 -11.85 -18.31 10.45
CA VAL A 235 -12.49 -17.29 9.60
C VAL A 235 -12.44 -17.77 8.16
N GLU A 236 -13.59 -18.11 7.58
CA GLU A 236 -13.67 -18.71 6.22
C GLU A 236 -13.03 -17.84 5.14
N THR A 237 -13.19 -16.53 5.24
CA THR A 237 -12.67 -15.57 4.26
C THR A 237 -11.19 -15.23 4.46
N ALA A 238 -10.59 -15.63 5.57
CA ALA A 238 -9.18 -15.38 5.85
C ALA A 238 -8.26 -16.21 4.94
N PRO A 239 -7.08 -15.71 4.57
CA PRO A 239 -6.08 -16.46 3.81
C PRO A 239 -5.72 -17.81 4.43
N ALA A 240 -5.68 -17.93 5.75
CA ALA A 240 -5.42 -19.18 6.43
C ALA A 240 -6.35 -20.32 6.00
N SER A 241 -7.65 -20.02 5.75
CA SER A 241 -8.66 -21.00 5.34
C SER A 241 -8.54 -21.46 3.87
N ARG A 242 -7.61 -20.88 3.10
CA ARG A 242 -7.30 -21.27 1.73
C ARG A 242 -5.78 -21.45 1.51
N GLY A 243 -5.11 -22.07 2.45
CA GLY A 243 -3.68 -22.36 2.39
C GLY A 243 -2.78 -21.12 2.41
N TYR A 244 -3.24 -20.04 3.04
CA TYR A 244 -2.56 -18.73 3.13
C TYR A 244 -2.33 -18.05 1.76
N GLU A 245 -3.17 -18.37 0.77
CA GLU A 245 -3.08 -17.74 -0.54
C GLU A 245 -3.75 -16.35 -0.58
N GLY A 246 -3.14 -15.44 -1.33
CA GLY A 246 -3.63 -14.06 -1.45
C GLY A 246 -3.32 -13.22 -0.21
N GLY A 247 -4.21 -12.29 0.14
CA GLY A 247 -4.04 -11.41 1.30
C GLY A 247 -2.89 -10.40 1.17
N PHE A 248 -2.17 -10.16 2.28
CA PHE A 248 -0.98 -9.30 2.33
C PHE A 248 0.26 -10.18 2.50
N GLY A 249 1.12 -10.19 1.48
CA GLY A 249 2.26 -11.11 1.42
C GLY A 249 3.27 -10.92 2.55
N VAL A 250 3.78 -12.03 3.08
CA VAL A 250 4.79 -12.05 4.15
C VAL A 250 6.03 -11.22 3.81
N SER A 251 6.49 -11.24 2.55
CA SER A 251 7.62 -10.43 2.10
C SER A 251 7.36 -8.92 2.20
N LEU A 252 6.12 -8.49 1.95
CA LEU A 252 5.72 -7.10 2.09
C LEU A 252 5.62 -6.69 3.56
N MET A 253 5.12 -7.56 4.43
CA MET A 253 5.11 -7.33 5.87
C MET A 253 6.53 -7.22 6.42
N HIS A 254 7.43 -8.14 6.04
CA HIS A 254 8.84 -8.09 6.43
C HIS A 254 9.53 -6.80 5.94
N LYS A 255 9.27 -6.38 4.69
CA LYS A 255 9.76 -5.12 4.15
C LYS A 255 9.28 -3.93 4.99
N ASP A 256 7.97 -3.82 5.24
CA ASP A 256 7.39 -2.70 5.99
C ASP A 256 7.91 -2.66 7.44
N LEU A 257 8.11 -3.82 8.06
CA LEU A 257 8.72 -3.91 9.39
C LEU A 257 10.19 -3.43 9.38
N ARG A 258 10.98 -3.81 8.37
CA ARG A 258 12.37 -3.31 8.22
C ARG A 258 12.41 -1.79 8.07
N LEU A 259 11.50 -1.22 7.27
CA LEU A 259 11.38 0.23 7.11
C LEU A 259 10.99 0.91 8.43
N ALA A 260 10.05 0.35 9.18
CA ALA A 260 9.64 0.86 10.49
C ALA A 260 10.81 0.86 11.50
N LEU A 261 11.59 -0.22 11.54
CA LEU A 261 12.75 -0.33 12.43
C LEU A 261 13.84 0.67 12.03
N ALA A 262 14.13 0.81 10.74
CA ALA A 262 15.12 1.77 10.26
C ALA A 262 14.71 3.22 10.60
N ALA A 263 13.44 3.56 10.41
CA ALA A 263 12.90 4.87 10.77
C ALA A 263 12.94 5.13 12.29
N ALA A 264 12.69 4.09 13.11
CA ALA A 264 12.80 4.17 14.56
C ALA A 264 14.26 4.41 15.01
N GLU A 265 15.22 3.72 14.39
CA GLU A 265 16.65 3.94 14.65
C GLU A 265 17.08 5.37 14.29
N GLN A 266 16.69 5.88 13.12
CA GLN A 266 16.97 7.26 12.69
C GLN A 266 16.39 8.32 13.64
N SER A 267 15.22 8.04 14.22
CA SER A 267 14.55 8.96 15.17
C SER A 267 14.96 8.75 16.64
N GLY A 268 15.83 7.77 16.93
CA GLY A 268 16.19 7.40 18.29
C GLY A 268 15.03 6.80 19.10
N THR A 269 14.00 6.26 18.44
CA THR A 269 12.81 5.69 19.10
C THR A 269 13.06 4.23 19.49
N PRO A 270 13.01 3.86 20.79
CA PRO A 270 13.21 2.49 21.21
C PRO A 270 11.98 1.62 20.85
N LEU A 271 12.21 0.46 20.24
CA LEU A 271 11.19 -0.55 19.92
C LEU A 271 11.57 -1.88 20.61
N ALA A 272 10.95 -2.16 21.74
CA ALA A 272 11.30 -3.32 22.59
C ALA A 272 11.08 -4.68 21.88
N LEU A 273 10.08 -4.79 21.01
CA LEU A 273 9.72 -6.04 20.32
C LEU A 273 10.15 -6.08 18.84
N GLY A 274 10.69 -4.97 18.34
CA GLY A 274 10.93 -4.81 16.89
C GLY A 274 11.93 -5.80 16.33
N ALA A 275 13.05 -6.02 17.01
CA ALA A 275 14.09 -6.92 16.57
C ALA A 275 13.62 -8.39 16.51
N GLN A 276 12.89 -8.84 17.52
CA GLN A 276 12.33 -10.19 17.57
C GLN A 276 11.30 -10.42 16.47
N ALA A 277 10.40 -9.46 16.28
CA ALA A 277 9.40 -9.55 15.22
C ALA A 277 10.05 -9.61 13.82
N ARG A 278 11.11 -8.84 13.59
CA ARG A 278 11.86 -8.87 12.33
C ARG A 278 12.46 -10.26 12.05
N GLU A 279 13.10 -10.87 13.04
CA GLU A 279 13.69 -12.22 12.87
C GLU A 279 12.59 -13.26 12.59
N VAL A 280 11.45 -13.21 13.30
CA VAL A 280 10.30 -14.08 13.00
C VAL A 280 9.85 -13.92 11.55
N TYR A 281 9.62 -12.70 11.06
CA TYR A 281 9.18 -12.50 9.68
C TYR A 281 10.24 -12.84 8.63
N LYS A 282 11.50 -12.70 8.96
CA LYS A 282 12.62 -13.16 8.11
C LYS A 282 12.57 -14.68 7.91
N ASP A 283 12.50 -15.44 9.01
CA ASP A 283 12.46 -16.90 8.96
C ASP A 283 11.20 -17.41 8.27
N VAL A 284 10.05 -16.76 8.55
CA VAL A 284 8.77 -17.08 7.90
C VAL A 284 8.83 -16.81 6.39
N GLU A 285 9.42 -15.68 5.96
CA GLU A 285 9.59 -15.37 4.55
C GLU A 285 10.47 -16.39 3.83
N GLU A 286 11.56 -16.84 4.44
CA GLU A 286 12.46 -17.85 3.86
C GLU A 286 11.72 -19.16 3.55
N LYS A 287 10.81 -19.59 4.45
CA LYS A 287 10.10 -20.89 4.32
C LYS A 287 8.78 -20.77 3.55
N HIS A 288 8.10 -19.62 3.61
CA HIS A 288 6.73 -19.44 3.15
C HIS A 288 6.55 -18.23 2.22
N ARG A 289 7.57 -17.89 1.43
CA ARG A 289 7.52 -16.79 0.45
C ARG A 289 6.27 -16.92 -0.45
N GLY A 290 5.61 -15.81 -0.70
CA GLY A 290 4.39 -15.73 -1.51
C GLY A 290 3.08 -15.99 -0.77
N LYS A 291 3.15 -16.41 0.50
CA LYS A 291 1.97 -16.59 1.35
C LYS A 291 1.59 -15.29 2.07
N ASP A 292 0.34 -15.24 2.55
CA ASP A 292 -0.13 -14.18 3.46
C ASP A 292 0.69 -14.18 4.76
N PHE A 293 0.89 -13.01 5.35
CA PHE A 293 1.69 -12.86 6.56
C PHE A 293 1.13 -13.62 7.78
N SER A 294 -0.15 -14.01 7.76
CA SER A 294 -0.73 -14.87 8.80
C SER A 294 -0.18 -16.31 8.82
N VAL A 295 0.63 -16.68 7.81
CA VAL A 295 1.34 -17.97 7.74
C VAL A 295 2.33 -18.18 8.91
N VAL A 296 2.59 -17.14 9.71
CA VAL A 296 3.32 -17.24 10.99
C VAL A 296 2.76 -18.36 11.87
N TYR A 297 1.45 -18.56 11.93
CA TYR A 297 0.85 -19.67 12.69
C TYR A 297 1.32 -21.04 12.21
N LYS A 298 1.32 -21.27 10.89
CA LYS A 298 1.82 -22.51 10.30
C LYS A 298 3.30 -22.71 10.63
N TRP A 299 4.11 -21.67 10.45
CA TRP A 299 5.53 -21.70 10.78
C TRP A 299 5.77 -22.07 12.27
N LEU A 300 4.99 -21.51 13.23
CA LEU A 300 5.07 -21.85 14.64
C LEU A 300 4.72 -23.32 14.89
N THR A 301 3.67 -23.84 14.25
CA THR A 301 3.25 -25.25 14.44
C THR A 301 4.26 -26.23 13.88
N GLU A 302 4.97 -25.89 12.81
CA GLU A 302 6.05 -26.70 12.21
C GLU A 302 7.30 -26.78 13.08
N GLN A 303 7.53 -25.82 13.98
CA GLN A 303 8.69 -25.81 14.91
C GLN A 303 8.51 -26.71 16.14
N SER A 304 7.30 -27.17 16.35
CA SER A 304 6.90 -27.83 17.60
C SER A 304 6.64 -29.33 17.42
N GLY A 305 7.05 -29.89 16.26
CA GLY A 305 6.95 -31.32 15.92
C GLY A 305 8.15 -32.12 16.34
#